data_2b9f96bdea03991b6eb5cbdc0d3742d7
#
_entry.id   2b9f96bdea03991b6eb5cbdc0d3742d7
#
_cell.length_a   1.000
_cell.length_b   1.000
_cell.length_c   1.000
_cell.angle_alpha   90.00
_cell.angle_beta   90.00
_cell.angle_gamma   90.00
#
_symmetry.space_group_name_H-M   'P 1'
#
loop_
_entity.id
_entity.type
_entity.pdbx_description
1 polymer ?
#
loop_
_entity_poly.entity_id
_entity_poly.type
_entity_poly.pdbx_seq_one_letter_code
_entity_poly.pdbx_strand_id
1 'polypeptide(L)'
;MIDKETEKKFLEAEKYRVNKEFEKAIDVFKAILEQFPKLPPALHNLAICYTELKKIEEAEKCYIKCLEIKPVSILSVNNLGKLYYNTGQFKKALPILEKSLLMKEDQETVIEVFAQCLFELNLTKAVDTFCVRALKKFPQNKNLKTFYGKNLLRLNRHNEGQKYLNESTGMIEFGEKDFKID
;
A
#
# COMPACT_ATOMS: atom_id res chain seq x y z
N MET A 1 -9.03 17.95 24.40
CA MET A 1 -9.62 18.52 23.17
C MET A 1 -8.69 19.63 22.70
N ILE A 2 -8.44 19.76 21.42
CA ILE A 2 -7.72 20.89 20.84
C ILE A 2 -8.66 22.12 20.87
N ASP A 3 -8.08 23.32 21.02
CA ASP A 3 -8.85 24.55 20.98
C ASP A 3 -9.21 24.96 19.52
N LYS A 4 -10.12 25.93 19.38
CA LYS A 4 -10.59 26.41 18.07
C LYS A 4 -9.47 26.98 17.19
N GLU A 5 -8.44 27.59 17.82
CA GLU A 5 -7.32 28.15 17.07
C GLU A 5 -6.45 27.06 16.50
N THR A 6 -6.17 26.02 17.26
CA THR A 6 -5.44 24.83 16.79
C THR A 6 -6.21 24.10 15.70
N GLU A 7 -7.54 24.00 15.82
CA GLU A 7 -8.37 23.41 14.76
C GLU A 7 -8.27 24.21 13.45
N LYS A 8 -8.30 25.55 13.52
CA LYS A 8 -8.11 26.42 12.36
C LYS A 8 -6.73 26.20 11.71
N LYS A 9 -5.67 26.17 12.51
CA LYS A 9 -4.29 25.86 12.03
C LYS A 9 -4.21 24.49 11.39
N PHE A 10 -4.89 23.50 11.97
CA PHE A 10 -4.92 22.13 11.40
C PHE A 10 -5.58 22.13 10.01
N LEU A 11 -6.71 22.79 9.84
CA LEU A 11 -7.39 22.91 8.55
C LEU A 11 -6.53 23.67 7.52
N GLU A 12 -5.80 24.69 7.95
CA GLU A 12 -4.84 25.41 7.10
C GLU A 12 -3.71 24.49 6.63
N ALA A 13 -3.12 23.71 7.54
CA ALA A 13 -2.10 22.74 7.21
C ALA A 13 -2.61 21.65 6.24
N GLU A 14 -3.84 21.17 6.41
CA GLU A 14 -4.48 20.26 5.47
C GLU A 14 -4.65 20.89 4.08
N LYS A 15 -5.03 22.16 4.01
CA LYS A 15 -5.14 22.90 2.76
C LYS A 15 -3.79 22.99 2.05
N TYR A 16 -2.71 23.34 2.77
CA TYR A 16 -1.36 23.33 2.21
C TYR A 16 -0.98 21.94 1.68
N ARG A 17 -1.25 20.87 2.45
CA ARG A 17 -0.97 19.49 2.03
C ARG A 17 -1.73 19.11 0.75
N VAL A 18 -3.01 19.45 0.65
CA VAL A 18 -3.83 19.17 -0.54
C VAL A 18 -3.33 19.94 -1.76
N ASN A 19 -2.89 21.20 -1.56
CA ASN A 19 -2.29 22.02 -2.61
C ASN A 19 -0.85 21.64 -2.95
N LYS A 20 -0.30 20.54 -2.32
CA LYS A 20 1.08 20.07 -2.48
C LYS A 20 2.16 21.05 -2.00
N GLU A 21 1.79 21.99 -1.15
CA GLU A 21 2.71 22.92 -0.48
C GLU A 21 3.25 22.25 0.80
N PHE A 22 3.97 21.13 0.61
CA PHE A 22 4.29 20.21 1.70
C PHE A 22 5.18 20.82 2.77
N GLU A 23 6.12 21.69 2.42
CA GLU A 23 6.99 22.38 3.36
C GLU A 23 6.18 23.27 4.32
N LYS A 24 5.24 24.07 3.78
CA LYS A 24 4.36 24.91 4.60
C LYS A 24 3.46 24.06 5.51
N ALA A 25 2.92 22.96 4.99
CA ALA A 25 2.12 22.05 5.78
C ALA A 25 2.93 21.45 6.95
N ILE A 26 4.19 21.06 6.69
CA ILE A 26 5.11 20.52 7.71
C ILE A 26 5.32 21.53 8.83
N ASP A 27 5.59 22.80 8.51
CA ASP A 27 5.86 23.83 9.52
C ASP A 27 4.64 24.04 10.44
N VAL A 28 3.42 24.08 9.86
CA VAL A 28 2.20 24.23 10.63
C VAL A 28 1.90 22.98 11.46
N PHE A 29 2.05 21.75 10.88
CA PHE A 29 1.84 20.51 11.66
C PHE A 29 2.85 20.38 12.79
N LYS A 30 4.11 20.79 12.60
CA LYS A 30 5.12 20.80 13.68
C LYS A 30 4.72 21.74 14.80
N ALA A 31 4.32 22.98 14.48
CA ALA A 31 3.88 23.95 15.48
C ALA A 31 2.66 23.45 16.29
N ILE A 32 1.74 22.72 15.63
CA ILE A 32 0.63 22.04 16.32
C ILE A 32 1.15 20.96 17.27
N LEU A 33 2.11 20.15 16.81
CA LEU A 33 2.65 19.03 17.59
C LEU A 33 3.57 19.46 18.73
N GLU A 34 4.13 20.67 18.70
CA GLU A 34 4.82 21.27 19.86
C GLU A 34 3.87 21.50 21.03
N GLN A 35 2.64 21.92 20.76
CA GLN A 35 1.60 22.14 21.76
C GLN A 35 0.84 20.85 22.10
N PHE A 36 0.59 20.00 21.10
CA PHE A 36 -0.17 18.76 21.20
C PHE A 36 0.61 17.55 20.66
N PRO A 37 1.67 17.08 21.36
CA PRO A 37 2.59 16.07 20.85
C PRO A 37 1.95 14.69 20.62
N LYS A 38 0.77 14.45 21.20
CA LYS A 38 -0.01 13.20 21.07
C LYS A 38 -1.28 13.40 20.24
N LEU A 39 -1.18 14.09 19.09
CA LEU A 39 -2.30 14.30 18.17
C LEU A 39 -2.15 13.41 16.92
N PRO A 40 -2.79 12.19 16.88
CA PRO A 40 -2.61 11.25 15.80
C PRO A 40 -2.92 11.82 14.40
N PRO A 41 -3.98 12.63 14.18
CA PRO A 41 -4.23 13.21 12.86
C PRO A 41 -3.08 14.10 12.36
N ALA A 42 -2.47 14.91 13.24
CA ALA A 42 -1.35 15.77 12.86
C ALA A 42 -0.10 14.96 12.52
N LEU A 43 0.21 13.94 13.34
CA LEU A 43 1.32 13.01 13.07
C LEU A 43 1.13 12.27 11.74
N HIS A 44 -0.09 11.80 11.46
CA HIS A 44 -0.42 11.12 10.22
C HIS A 44 -0.22 12.02 9.00
N ASN A 45 -0.76 13.26 9.03
CA ASN A 45 -0.65 14.20 7.93
C ASN A 45 0.79 14.71 7.73
N LEU A 46 1.52 14.92 8.81
CA LEU A 46 2.95 15.25 8.78
C LEU A 46 3.75 14.13 8.10
N ALA A 47 3.45 12.87 8.44
CA ALA A 47 4.08 11.71 7.80
C ALA A 47 3.79 11.64 6.29
N ILE A 48 2.57 11.97 5.85
CA ILE A 48 2.24 12.08 4.42
C ILE A 48 3.11 13.14 3.75
N CYS A 49 3.22 14.34 4.33
CA CYS A 49 4.03 15.42 3.76
C CYS A 49 5.50 15.00 3.63
N TYR A 50 6.06 14.34 4.64
CA TYR A 50 7.43 13.80 4.56
C TYR A 50 7.58 12.71 3.49
N THR A 51 6.57 11.84 3.33
CA THR A 51 6.58 10.81 2.29
C THR A 51 6.63 11.42 0.89
N GLU A 52 5.83 12.46 0.65
CA GLU A 52 5.82 13.16 -0.64
C GLU A 52 7.16 13.85 -0.96
N LEU A 53 7.80 14.40 0.07
CA LEU A 53 9.13 15.02 -0.04
C LEU A 53 10.29 14.00 0.01
N LYS A 54 10.01 12.68 0.00
CA LYS A 54 11.02 11.60 0.09
C LYS A 54 11.87 11.63 1.37
N LYS A 55 11.41 12.28 2.43
CA LYS A 55 12.03 12.27 3.76
C LYS A 55 11.57 11.03 4.52
N ILE A 56 12.16 9.89 4.16
CA ILE A 56 11.64 8.56 4.53
C ILE A 56 11.74 8.30 6.04
N GLU A 57 12.88 8.65 6.66
CA GLU A 57 13.10 8.43 8.10
C GLU A 57 12.15 9.26 8.96
N GLU A 58 11.88 10.50 8.56
CA GLU A 58 10.93 11.38 9.24
C GLU A 58 9.48 10.88 9.10
N ALA A 59 9.12 10.41 7.90
CA ALA A 59 7.81 9.82 7.65
C ALA A 59 7.59 8.57 8.51
N GLU A 60 8.57 7.64 8.53
CA GLU A 60 8.55 6.42 9.34
C GLU A 60 8.33 6.75 10.82
N LYS A 61 9.14 7.67 11.38
CA LYS A 61 9.02 8.11 12.77
C LYS A 61 7.64 8.67 13.10
N CYS A 62 7.06 9.47 12.20
CA CYS A 62 5.73 10.06 12.42
C CYS A 62 4.62 9.00 12.35
N TYR A 63 4.66 8.05 11.40
CA TYR A 63 3.70 6.95 11.36
C TYR A 63 3.80 6.05 12.59
N ILE A 64 5.01 5.69 13.02
CA ILE A 64 5.23 4.87 14.22
C ILE A 64 4.65 5.58 15.45
N LYS A 65 4.99 6.85 15.68
CA LYS A 65 4.40 7.65 16.77
C LYS A 65 2.88 7.70 16.72
N CYS A 66 2.31 7.87 15.52
CA CYS A 66 0.86 7.87 15.33
C CYS A 66 0.25 6.54 15.78
N LEU A 67 0.89 5.41 15.43
CA LEU A 67 0.42 4.06 15.75
C LEU A 67 0.66 3.67 17.22
N GLU A 68 1.66 4.23 17.90
CA GLU A 68 1.84 4.10 19.34
C GLU A 68 0.67 4.73 20.11
N ILE A 69 0.15 5.86 19.64
CA ILE A 69 -0.98 6.55 20.25
C ILE A 69 -2.32 5.94 19.84
N LYS A 70 -2.45 5.58 18.55
CA LYS A 70 -3.66 5.01 17.96
C LYS A 70 -3.33 3.74 17.15
N PRO A 71 -3.17 2.59 17.82
CA PRO A 71 -2.75 1.34 17.16
C PRO A 71 -3.69 0.81 16.08
N VAL A 72 -4.95 1.24 16.09
CA VAL A 72 -6.01 0.86 15.15
C VAL A 72 -6.24 1.90 14.04
N SER A 73 -5.29 2.79 13.78
CA SER A 73 -5.35 3.74 12.67
C SER A 73 -5.05 3.03 11.36
N ILE A 74 -6.08 2.53 10.69
CA ILE A 74 -5.93 1.78 9.42
C ILE A 74 -5.21 2.60 8.34
N LEU A 75 -5.47 3.91 8.26
CA LEU A 75 -4.80 4.81 7.31
C LEU A 75 -3.30 4.88 7.57
N SER A 76 -2.88 5.00 8.84
CA SER A 76 -1.47 5.06 9.21
C SER A 76 -0.77 3.71 8.99
N VAL A 77 -1.44 2.59 9.29
CA VAL A 77 -0.93 1.24 9.00
C VAL A 77 -0.72 1.07 7.50
N ASN A 78 -1.72 1.41 6.68
CA ASN A 78 -1.64 1.30 5.22
C ASN A 78 -0.51 2.15 4.63
N ASN A 79 -0.41 3.41 5.08
CA ASN A 79 0.60 4.32 4.56
C ASN A 79 2.02 3.93 4.98
N LEU A 80 2.20 3.42 6.21
CA LEU A 80 3.48 2.88 6.65
C LEU A 80 3.87 1.63 5.84
N GLY A 81 2.91 0.72 5.60
CA GLY A 81 3.13 -0.46 4.75
C GLY A 81 3.53 -0.08 3.32
N LYS A 82 2.85 0.91 2.73
CA LYS A 82 3.19 1.46 1.41
C LYS A 82 4.54 2.17 1.40
N LEU A 83 4.88 2.90 2.46
CA LEU A 83 6.19 3.56 2.59
C LEU A 83 7.31 2.52 2.53
N TYR A 84 7.21 1.46 3.31
CA TYR A 84 8.19 0.37 3.29
C TYR A 84 8.25 -0.34 1.95
N TYR A 85 7.09 -0.60 1.33
CA TYR A 85 7.03 -1.18 0.00
C TYR A 85 7.73 -0.30 -1.05
N ASN A 86 7.38 0.99 -1.11
CA ASN A 86 7.93 1.95 -2.08
C ASN A 86 9.44 2.19 -1.91
N THR A 87 9.98 1.90 -0.73
CA THR A 87 11.42 2.02 -0.42
C THR A 87 12.15 0.67 -0.50
N GLY A 88 11.52 -0.38 -1.01
CA GLY A 88 12.11 -1.71 -1.17
C GLY A 88 12.31 -2.47 0.15
N GLN A 89 11.77 -1.96 1.26
CA GLN A 89 11.88 -2.59 2.58
C GLN A 89 10.79 -3.67 2.78
N PHE A 90 10.69 -4.61 1.83
CA PHE A 90 9.60 -5.59 1.76
C PHE A 90 9.45 -6.44 3.04
N LYS A 91 10.57 -6.75 3.72
CA LYS A 91 10.53 -7.49 5.00
C LYS A 91 9.84 -6.71 6.12
N LYS A 92 9.97 -5.36 6.13
CA LYS A 92 9.26 -4.50 7.08
C LYS A 92 7.81 -4.27 6.64
N ALA A 93 7.55 -4.23 5.33
CA ALA A 93 6.21 -4.00 4.79
C ALA A 93 5.24 -5.14 5.14
N LEU A 94 5.67 -6.40 5.01
CA LEU A 94 4.80 -7.57 5.19
C LEU A 94 4.01 -7.57 6.50
N PRO A 95 4.63 -7.51 7.71
CA PRO A 95 3.88 -7.57 8.96
C PRO A 95 2.93 -6.37 9.14
N ILE A 96 3.26 -5.21 8.57
CA ILE A 96 2.41 -4.02 8.63
C ILE A 96 1.20 -4.18 7.71
N LEU A 97 1.40 -4.68 6.49
CA LEU A 97 0.30 -4.93 5.55
C LEU A 97 -0.59 -6.08 6.02
N GLU A 98 -0.02 -7.14 6.61
CA GLU A 98 -0.79 -8.22 7.24
C GLU A 98 -1.68 -7.67 8.36
N LYS A 99 -1.14 -6.84 9.27
CA LYS A 99 -1.92 -6.15 10.29
C LYS A 99 -3.07 -5.35 9.67
N SER A 100 -2.82 -4.64 8.56
CA SER A 100 -3.86 -3.91 7.84
C SER A 100 -4.99 -4.82 7.34
N LEU A 101 -4.64 -5.96 6.74
CA LEU A 101 -5.61 -6.94 6.23
C LEU A 101 -6.41 -7.61 7.34
N LEU A 102 -5.80 -7.83 8.52
CA LEU A 102 -6.51 -8.30 9.71
C LEU A 102 -7.50 -7.26 10.26
N MET A 103 -7.20 -5.97 10.14
CA MET A 103 -8.10 -4.90 10.56
C MET A 103 -9.26 -4.70 9.56
N LYS A 104 -9.00 -4.84 8.28
CA LYS A 104 -9.99 -4.73 7.20
C LYS A 104 -9.54 -5.59 6.02
N GLU A 105 -10.28 -6.66 5.77
CA GLU A 105 -9.92 -7.66 4.76
C GLU A 105 -10.07 -7.17 3.31
N ASP A 106 -11.05 -6.28 3.05
CA ASP A 106 -11.47 -5.87 1.70
C ASP A 106 -10.73 -4.63 1.19
N GLN A 107 -9.40 -4.67 1.23
CA GLN A 107 -8.57 -3.56 0.78
C GLN A 107 -7.77 -3.97 -0.46
N GLU A 108 -8.38 -3.89 -1.64
CA GLU A 108 -7.79 -4.37 -2.88
C GLU A 108 -6.36 -3.86 -3.10
N THR A 109 -6.11 -2.57 -2.90
CA THR A 109 -4.76 -1.99 -3.04
C THR A 109 -3.75 -2.52 -2.02
N VAL A 110 -4.17 -2.85 -0.80
CA VAL A 110 -3.30 -3.45 0.23
C VAL A 110 -2.99 -4.90 -0.11
N ILE A 111 -4.00 -5.63 -0.61
CA ILE A 111 -3.85 -7.01 -1.10
C ILE A 111 -2.84 -7.08 -2.24
N GLU A 112 -2.91 -6.16 -3.21
CA GLU A 112 -1.93 -6.08 -4.30
C GLU A 112 -0.51 -5.85 -3.78
N VAL A 113 -0.33 -4.84 -2.93
CA VAL A 113 0.98 -4.51 -2.35
C VAL A 113 1.53 -5.66 -1.51
N PHE A 114 0.67 -6.35 -0.76
CA PHE A 114 1.06 -7.53 0.03
C PHE A 114 1.51 -8.69 -0.88
N ALA A 115 0.74 -9.00 -1.93
CA ALA A 115 1.10 -10.02 -2.91
C ALA A 115 2.44 -9.71 -3.58
N GLN A 116 2.66 -8.44 -3.94
CA GLN A 116 3.92 -8.00 -4.53
C GLN A 116 5.09 -8.12 -3.55
N CYS A 117 4.92 -7.75 -2.28
CA CYS A 117 5.96 -7.94 -1.26
C CYS A 117 6.35 -9.43 -1.13
N LEU A 118 5.37 -10.33 -1.11
CA LEU A 118 5.63 -11.77 -1.10
C LEU A 118 6.43 -12.22 -2.33
N PHE A 119 6.07 -11.68 -3.50
CA PHE A 119 6.72 -12.00 -4.77
C PHE A 119 8.17 -11.48 -4.80
N GLU A 120 8.42 -10.23 -4.38
CA GLU A 120 9.76 -9.62 -4.34
C GLU A 120 10.68 -10.34 -3.34
N LEU A 121 10.13 -10.86 -2.25
CA LEU A 121 10.87 -11.69 -1.29
C LEU A 121 11.04 -13.15 -1.73
N ASN A 122 10.61 -13.49 -2.95
CA ASN A 122 10.69 -14.84 -3.51
C ASN A 122 9.98 -15.92 -2.67
N LEU A 123 8.92 -15.55 -1.94
CA LEU A 123 8.12 -16.44 -1.11
C LEU A 123 7.06 -17.16 -1.97
N THR A 124 7.50 -17.94 -2.94
CA THR A 124 6.68 -18.52 -4.02
C THR A 124 5.46 -19.30 -3.54
N LYS A 125 5.59 -20.12 -2.48
CA LYS A 125 4.48 -20.87 -1.90
C LYS A 125 3.45 -19.93 -1.25
N ALA A 126 3.90 -18.88 -0.58
CA ALA A 126 3.01 -17.89 0.03
C ALA A 126 2.27 -17.07 -1.04
N VAL A 127 2.96 -16.69 -2.13
CA VAL A 127 2.33 -16.04 -3.30
C VAL A 127 1.22 -16.92 -3.87
N ASP A 128 1.52 -18.23 -4.11
CA ASP A 128 0.54 -19.17 -4.67
C ASP A 128 -0.72 -19.25 -3.81
N THR A 129 -0.56 -19.53 -2.52
CA THR A 129 -1.67 -19.64 -1.58
C THR A 129 -2.47 -18.33 -1.45
N PHE A 130 -1.76 -17.20 -1.36
CA PHE A 130 -2.39 -15.89 -1.17
C PHE A 130 -3.14 -15.44 -2.42
N CYS A 131 -2.50 -15.51 -3.60
CA CYS A 131 -3.11 -15.04 -4.85
C CYS A 131 -4.33 -15.87 -5.25
N VAL A 132 -4.34 -17.19 -5.02
CA VAL A 132 -5.52 -18.04 -5.26
C VAL A 132 -6.73 -17.52 -4.45
N ARG A 133 -6.52 -17.18 -3.17
CA ARG A 133 -7.59 -16.64 -2.32
C ARG A 133 -7.99 -15.22 -2.75
N ALA A 134 -7.02 -14.36 -3.02
CA ALA A 134 -7.25 -12.98 -3.41
C ALA A 134 -7.99 -12.88 -4.75
N LEU A 135 -7.64 -13.70 -5.75
CA LEU A 135 -8.30 -13.73 -7.06
C LEU A 135 -9.73 -14.30 -7.01
N LYS A 136 -10.08 -15.13 -6.03
CA LYS A 136 -11.49 -15.50 -5.81
C LYS A 136 -12.33 -14.28 -5.42
N LYS A 137 -11.76 -13.33 -4.70
CA LYS A 137 -12.43 -12.10 -4.23
C LYS A 137 -12.37 -10.98 -5.26
N PHE A 138 -11.24 -10.85 -5.96
CA PHE A 138 -10.96 -9.82 -6.95
C PHE A 138 -10.57 -10.45 -8.30
N PRO A 139 -11.49 -11.15 -8.99
CA PRO A 139 -11.17 -11.93 -10.18
C PRO A 139 -10.72 -11.09 -11.37
N GLN A 140 -11.03 -9.78 -11.39
CA GLN A 140 -10.64 -8.87 -12.46
C GLN A 140 -9.37 -8.06 -12.14
N ASN A 141 -8.74 -8.29 -10.99
CA ASN A 141 -7.55 -7.56 -10.60
C ASN A 141 -6.34 -7.97 -11.47
N LYS A 142 -5.95 -7.07 -12.36
CA LYS A 142 -4.85 -7.30 -13.32
C LYS A 142 -3.49 -7.46 -12.63
N ASN A 143 -3.24 -6.68 -11.58
CA ASN A 143 -1.97 -6.74 -10.85
C ASN A 143 -1.79 -8.09 -10.16
N LEU A 144 -2.83 -8.58 -9.47
CA LEU A 144 -2.81 -9.90 -8.85
C LEU A 144 -2.60 -11.01 -9.88
N LYS A 145 -3.29 -10.95 -11.03
CA LYS A 145 -3.08 -11.90 -12.13
C LYS A 145 -1.62 -11.87 -12.62
N THR A 146 -1.06 -10.67 -12.77
CA THR A 146 0.35 -10.52 -13.19
C THR A 146 1.32 -11.14 -12.19
N PHE A 147 1.19 -10.84 -10.90
CA PHE A 147 2.06 -11.42 -9.87
C PHE A 147 1.90 -12.92 -9.77
N TYR A 148 0.66 -13.40 -9.81
CA TYR A 148 0.37 -14.83 -9.76
C TYR A 148 0.92 -15.55 -11.00
N GLY A 149 0.68 -15.02 -12.19
CA GLY A 149 1.22 -15.58 -13.43
C GLY A 149 2.75 -15.69 -13.43
N LYS A 150 3.44 -14.60 -13.04
CA LYS A 150 4.91 -14.61 -12.88
C LYS A 150 5.38 -15.63 -11.84
N ASN A 151 4.64 -15.80 -10.74
CA ASN A 151 4.96 -16.78 -9.71
C ASN A 151 4.79 -18.22 -10.21
N LEU A 152 3.73 -18.47 -10.99
CA LEU A 152 3.51 -19.79 -11.61
C LEU A 152 4.64 -20.16 -12.56
N LEU A 153 5.18 -19.20 -13.35
CA LEU A 153 6.36 -19.44 -14.18
C LEU A 153 7.58 -19.82 -13.32
N ARG A 154 7.80 -19.18 -12.17
CA ARG A 154 8.86 -19.56 -11.21
C ARG A 154 8.68 -20.97 -10.65
N LEU A 155 7.43 -21.44 -10.56
CA LEU A 155 7.07 -22.79 -10.12
C LEU A 155 7.06 -23.83 -11.25
N ASN A 156 7.54 -23.47 -12.45
CA ASN A 156 7.51 -24.29 -13.68
C ASN A 156 6.09 -24.67 -14.16
N ARG A 157 5.05 -23.95 -13.72
CA ARG A 157 3.66 -24.11 -14.17
C ARG A 157 3.41 -23.18 -15.36
N HIS A 158 4.10 -23.42 -16.48
CA HIS A 158 4.18 -22.47 -17.60
C HIS A 158 2.84 -22.15 -18.23
N ASN A 159 2.03 -23.16 -18.57
CA ASN A 159 0.72 -22.95 -19.24
C ASN A 159 -0.24 -22.13 -18.37
N GLU A 160 -0.31 -22.44 -17.08
CA GLU A 160 -1.15 -21.69 -16.13
C GLU A 160 -0.63 -20.26 -15.95
N GLY A 161 0.70 -20.10 -15.80
CA GLY A 161 1.33 -18.80 -15.66
C GLY A 161 1.06 -17.90 -16.86
N GLN A 162 1.22 -18.44 -18.09
CA GLN A 162 0.94 -17.69 -19.32
C GLN A 162 -0.53 -17.28 -19.42
N LYS A 163 -1.46 -18.17 -19.07
CA LYS A 163 -2.89 -17.85 -19.04
C LYS A 163 -3.19 -16.61 -18.17
N TYR A 164 -2.70 -16.59 -16.91
CA TYR A 164 -2.91 -15.43 -16.03
C TYR A 164 -2.25 -14.16 -16.56
N LEU A 165 -1.08 -14.26 -17.20
CA LEU A 165 -0.41 -13.11 -17.82
C LEU A 165 -1.22 -12.57 -19.00
N ASN A 166 -1.74 -13.44 -19.88
CA ASN A 166 -2.59 -13.06 -21.01
C ASN A 166 -3.88 -12.37 -20.51
N GLU A 167 -4.53 -12.93 -19.48
CA GLU A 167 -5.71 -12.33 -18.87
C GLU A 167 -5.40 -10.95 -18.24
N SER A 168 -4.21 -10.75 -17.68
CA SER A 168 -3.80 -9.47 -17.07
C SER A 168 -3.56 -8.38 -18.10
N THR A 169 -3.03 -8.73 -19.26
CA THR A 169 -2.73 -7.80 -20.36
C THR A 169 -3.91 -7.59 -21.31
N GLY A 170 -4.93 -8.43 -21.23
CA GLY A 170 -6.06 -8.45 -22.15
C GLY A 170 -5.73 -9.07 -23.51
N MET A 171 -4.62 -9.83 -23.61
CA MET A 171 -4.32 -10.62 -24.80
C MET A 171 -5.33 -11.78 -24.91
N ILE A 172 -5.96 -11.88 -26.07
CA ILE A 172 -6.85 -12.99 -26.41
C ILE A 172 -5.97 -14.20 -26.75
N GLU A 173 -6.16 -15.31 -26.06
CA GLU A 173 -5.59 -16.57 -26.52
C GLU A 173 -6.38 -17.02 -27.77
N PHE A 174 -5.73 -16.98 -28.93
CA PHE A 174 -6.23 -17.69 -30.09
C PHE A 174 -6.07 -19.19 -29.81
N GLY A 175 -7.17 -19.89 -29.56
CA GLY A 175 -7.19 -21.34 -29.42
C GLY A 175 -6.78 -22.00 -30.75
N GLU A 176 -6.15 -23.19 -30.68
CA GLU A 176 -5.80 -23.99 -31.87
C GLU A 176 -6.97 -24.22 -32.84
N LYS A 177 -8.20 -23.95 -32.43
CA LYS A 177 -9.41 -24.07 -33.26
C LYS A 177 -9.69 -22.86 -34.17
N ASP A 178 -8.99 -21.74 -33.97
CA ASP A 178 -9.22 -20.51 -34.74
C ASP A 178 -8.40 -20.45 -36.02
N PHE A 179 -7.49 -21.40 -36.23
CA PHE A 179 -6.72 -21.58 -37.46
C PHE A 179 -7.26 -22.75 -38.28
N LYS A 180 -8.49 -22.65 -38.77
CA LYS A 180 -8.91 -23.40 -39.96
C LYS A 180 -8.61 -22.54 -41.17
N ILE A 181 -7.51 -22.88 -41.86
CA ILE A 181 -7.29 -22.46 -43.22
C ILE A 181 -8.11 -23.42 -44.09
N ASP A 182 -9.17 -22.90 -44.72
CA ASP A 182 -9.89 -23.60 -45.76
C ASP A 182 -9.04 -23.67 -47.05
#